data_6b02e54fc9907248f33876f2f3c38f27
#
_entry.id   6b02e54fc9907248f33876f2f3c38f27
#
_cell.length_a   1.000
_cell.length_b   1.000
_cell.length_c   1.000
_cell.angle_alpha   90.00
_cell.angle_beta   90.00
_cell.angle_gamma   90.00
#
_symmetry.space_group_name_H-M   'P 1'
#
loop_
_entity.id
_entity.type
_entity.pdbx_description
1 polymer ?
#
loop_
_entity_poly.entity_id
_entity_poly.type
_entity_poly.pdbx_seq_one_letter_code
_entity_poly.pdbx_strand_id
1 'polypeptide(L)'
;MKRLIYISIILASASVAAQQKTDVLTRRLCHSSLETNVATWRYGNPALMKDRFASSLTTIDAFWRYDSQQEARLIEEGDGSNRAGIEAKAYVKKGSNDIWGEAGYDFGQRRNVMLNESSDYQTVYPYVTADLVGGDLHEENYRFSGGFAHTLKGGVTIGAFAGYNALLAYRTVDPRPRNLTSDLDFAAGMRWRWLGVALKAGKYKQTNVVKFYNETFQPTVYHATGLGTDYFRFRGS
;
A
#
# COMPACT_ATOMS: atom_id res chain seq x y z
N MET A 1 -18.93 3.97 -18.36
CA MET A 1 -19.04 4.96 -17.25
C MET A 1 -18.59 4.28 -15.96
N LYS A 2 -17.47 4.73 -15.41
CA LYS A 2 -16.95 4.18 -14.14
C LYS A 2 -17.83 4.66 -12.99
N ARG A 3 -18.47 3.76 -12.27
CA ARG A 3 -19.11 4.08 -10.98
C ARG A 3 -18.19 3.62 -9.87
N LEU A 4 -17.36 4.53 -9.36
CA LEU A 4 -16.67 4.36 -8.10
C LEU A 4 -17.66 4.74 -6.99
N ILE A 5 -18.08 3.75 -6.19
CA ILE A 5 -18.88 3.99 -4.99
C ILE A 5 -17.90 3.89 -3.82
N TYR A 6 -17.61 5.02 -3.18
CA TYR A 6 -16.89 5.07 -1.91
C TYR A 6 -17.91 5.16 -0.78
N ILE A 7 -17.97 4.14 0.06
CA ILE A 7 -18.72 4.19 1.31
C ILE A 7 -17.68 4.23 2.44
N SER A 8 -17.49 5.41 3.03
CA SER A 8 -16.68 5.58 4.23
C SER A 8 -17.61 5.59 5.44
N ILE A 9 -17.56 4.53 6.25
CA ILE A 9 -18.26 4.49 7.53
C ILE A 9 -17.34 5.13 8.57
N ILE A 10 -17.71 6.28 9.06
CA ILE A 10 -16.98 7.00 10.09
C ILE A 10 -17.45 6.52 11.45
N LEU A 11 -16.68 5.69 12.13
CA LEU A 11 -16.86 5.38 13.54
C LEU A 11 -16.29 6.52 14.38
N ALA A 12 -17.15 7.17 15.15
CA ALA A 12 -16.76 8.22 16.08
C ALA A 12 -15.96 7.60 17.23
N SER A 13 -14.67 7.92 17.31
CA SER A 13 -13.85 7.57 18.46
C SER A 13 -14.11 8.50 19.63
N ALA A 14 -14.29 7.93 20.81
CA ALA A 14 -14.43 8.67 22.06
C ALA A 14 -13.18 9.52 22.31
N SER A 15 -13.35 10.83 22.39
CA SER A 15 -12.29 11.79 22.69
C SER A 15 -11.92 11.74 24.16
N VAL A 16 -10.66 11.43 24.48
CA VAL A 16 -10.08 11.74 25.78
C VAL A 16 -9.92 13.26 25.87
N ALA A 17 -10.58 13.83 26.86
CA ALA A 17 -10.66 15.26 27.13
C ALA A 17 -9.30 15.87 27.48
N ALA A 18 -9.02 16.98 26.92
CA ALA A 18 -8.34 18.20 27.36
C ALA A 18 -7.49 18.82 26.27
N GLN A 19 -8.12 19.44 25.29
CA GLN A 19 -7.49 20.51 24.50
C GLN A 19 -8.58 21.41 23.91
N GLN A 20 -8.26 22.71 23.80
CA GLN A 20 -9.10 23.77 23.26
C GLN A 20 -10.07 23.27 22.19
N LYS A 21 -11.35 23.68 22.28
CA LYS A 21 -12.42 23.40 21.32
C LYS A 21 -12.06 23.90 19.91
N THR A 22 -11.11 23.25 19.28
CA THR A 22 -10.94 23.39 17.84
C THR A 22 -11.94 22.40 17.22
N ASP A 23 -12.80 22.90 16.38
CA ASP A 23 -13.84 22.14 15.73
C ASP A 23 -13.23 20.88 15.05
N VAL A 24 -13.80 19.72 15.33
CA VAL A 24 -13.37 18.43 14.74
C VAL A 24 -13.35 18.49 13.21
N LEU A 25 -14.28 19.25 12.62
CA LEU A 25 -14.34 19.48 11.18
C LEU A 25 -13.11 20.24 10.68
N THR A 26 -12.69 21.30 11.36
CA THR A 26 -11.50 22.08 11.01
C THR A 26 -10.22 21.23 11.09
N ARG A 27 -10.12 20.36 12.09
CA ARG A 27 -9.00 19.41 12.20
C ARG A 27 -8.96 18.44 11.04
N ARG A 28 -10.11 17.86 10.67
CA ARG A 28 -10.22 16.93 9.53
C ARG A 28 -9.88 17.61 8.21
N LEU A 29 -10.39 18.80 7.96
CA LEU A 29 -10.11 19.58 6.76
C LEU A 29 -8.62 19.89 6.62
N CYS A 30 -7.95 20.23 7.72
CA CYS A 30 -6.51 20.45 7.72
C CYS A 30 -5.72 19.19 7.30
N HIS A 31 -6.15 18.00 7.75
CA HIS A 31 -5.48 16.73 7.41
C HIS A 31 -5.87 16.17 6.02
N SER A 32 -6.98 16.57 5.44
CA SER A 32 -7.49 16.08 4.15
C SER A 32 -7.34 17.06 2.99
N SER A 33 -6.59 18.14 3.15
CA SER A 33 -6.44 19.15 2.10
C SER A 33 -5.81 18.55 0.83
N LEU A 34 -6.29 18.98 -0.33
CA LEU A 34 -5.74 18.62 -1.64
C LEU A 34 -4.25 18.96 -1.77
N GLU A 35 -3.84 20.09 -1.18
CA GLU A 35 -2.44 20.52 -1.13
C GLU A 35 -1.55 19.47 -0.46
N THR A 36 -2.07 18.83 0.61
CA THR A 36 -1.39 17.75 1.31
C THR A 36 -1.21 16.50 0.44
N ASN A 37 -2.16 16.21 -0.41
CA ASN A 37 -2.12 15.04 -1.30
C ASN A 37 -1.22 15.27 -2.53
N VAL A 38 -1.22 16.46 -3.09
CA VAL A 38 -0.40 16.82 -4.25
C VAL A 38 1.08 16.97 -3.89
N ALA A 39 1.37 17.39 -2.67
CA ALA A 39 2.74 17.61 -2.21
C ALA A 39 3.44 16.37 -1.62
N THR A 40 2.98 15.16 -1.95
CA THR A 40 3.56 13.89 -1.42
C THR A 40 5.06 13.76 -1.65
N TRP A 41 5.58 14.23 -2.78
CA TRP A 41 7.02 14.25 -3.05
C TRP A 41 7.79 15.11 -2.05
N ARG A 42 7.23 16.26 -1.62
CA ARG A 42 7.83 17.15 -0.63
C ARG A 42 8.01 16.46 0.71
N TYR A 43 7.02 15.69 1.12
CA TYR A 43 7.01 14.98 2.40
C TYR A 43 7.77 13.65 2.36
N GLY A 44 8.35 13.32 1.23
CA GLY A 44 9.35 12.26 1.14
C GLY A 44 10.63 12.55 1.94
N ASN A 45 10.85 13.82 2.35
CA ASN A 45 11.82 14.17 3.38
C ASN A 45 11.10 14.21 4.74
N PRO A 46 11.38 13.28 5.68
CA PRO A 46 10.68 13.22 6.96
C PRO A 46 10.85 14.48 7.83
N ALA A 47 11.93 15.23 7.66
CA ALA A 47 12.10 16.50 8.35
C ALA A 47 11.08 17.57 7.92
N LEU A 48 10.52 17.48 6.71
CA LEU A 48 9.49 18.39 6.20
C LEU A 48 8.09 18.02 6.72
N MET A 49 7.93 16.86 7.35
CA MET A 49 6.70 16.51 8.06
C MET A 49 6.47 17.35 9.32
N LYS A 50 7.54 17.95 9.85
CA LYS A 50 7.42 18.89 10.97
C LYS A 50 6.52 20.05 10.57
N ASP A 51 5.52 20.27 11.38
CA ASP A 51 4.50 21.31 11.17
C ASP A 51 3.67 21.15 9.87
N ARG A 52 3.62 19.91 9.31
CA ARG A 52 2.75 19.61 8.17
C ARG A 52 1.29 19.90 8.47
N PHE A 53 0.85 19.55 9.66
CA PHE A 53 -0.50 19.77 10.14
C PHE A 53 -0.54 20.70 11.33
N ALA A 54 -1.58 21.52 11.41
CA ALA A 54 -1.75 22.49 12.48
C ALA A 54 -2.05 21.84 13.85
N SER A 55 -2.68 20.66 13.85
CA SER A 55 -3.13 19.97 15.06
C SER A 55 -2.88 18.47 15.00
N SER A 56 -2.83 17.84 16.17
CA SER A 56 -2.84 16.39 16.30
C SER A 56 -4.19 15.82 15.88
N LEU A 57 -4.18 14.68 15.20
CA LEU A 57 -5.38 13.94 14.84
C LEU A 57 -5.04 12.45 14.78
N THR A 58 -5.95 11.63 15.27
CA THR A 58 -5.97 10.18 15.05
C THR A 58 -7.29 9.82 14.39
N THR A 59 -7.23 9.04 13.32
CA THR A 59 -8.40 8.52 12.61
C THR A 59 -8.32 7.01 12.55
N ILE A 60 -9.50 6.38 12.54
CA ILE A 60 -9.68 4.97 12.22
C ILE A 60 -10.79 4.95 11.18
N ASP A 61 -10.47 4.42 10.02
CA ASP A 61 -11.35 4.35 8.88
C ASP A 61 -11.55 2.89 8.49
N ALA A 62 -12.80 2.47 8.34
CA ALA A 62 -13.15 1.22 7.67
C ALA A 62 -13.64 1.54 6.27
N PHE A 63 -13.25 0.75 5.29
CA PHE A 63 -13.63 0.98 3.90
C PHE A 63 -14.02 -0.31 3.19
N TRP A 64 -14.86 -0.14 2.20
CA TRP A 64 -15.15 -1.15 1.20
C TRP A 64 -15.07 -0.51 -0.18
N ARG A 65 -14.39 -1.18 -1.11
CA ARG A 65 -14.22 -0.73 -2.49
C ARG A 65 -14.67 -1.84 -3.42
N TYR A 66 -15.48 -1.48 -4.38
CA TYR A 66 -15.90 -2.37 -5.44
C TYR A 66 -15.65 -1.68 -6.78
N ASP A 67 -14.92 -2.35 -7.67
CA ASP A 67 -14.71 -1.93 -9.05
C ASP A 67 -15.11 -3.08 -9.98
N SER A 68 -15.77 -2.73 -11.08
CA SER A 68 -16.18 -3.70 -12.10
C SER A 68 -16.16 -3.03 -13.46
N GLN A 69 -15.56 -3.68 -14.41
CA GLN A 69 -15.43 -3.25 -15.79
C GLN A 69 -16.06 -4.32 -16.69
N GLN A 70 -16.64 -3.93 -17.82
CA GLN A 70 -17.17 -4.89 -18.79
C GLN A 70 -16.06 -5.69 -19.48
N GLU A 71 -14.92 -5.03 -19.70
CA GLU A 71 -13.70 -5.63 -20.25
C GLU A 71 -12.50 -5.18 -19.44
N ALA A 72 -11.55 -6.07 -19.21
CA ALA A 72 -10.30 -5.76 -18.52
C ALA A 72 -9.49 -4.76 -19.38
N ARG A 73 -8.97 -3.72 -18.74
CA ARG A 73 -8.01 -2.80 -19.39
C ARG A 73 -6.67 -3.47 -19.64
N LEU A 74 -6.26 -4.30 -18.68
CA LEU A 74 -5.12 -5.20 -18.74
C LEU A 74 -5.63 -6.55 -18.24
N ILE A 75 -5.54 -7.57 -19.06
CA ILE A 75 -6.01 -8.93 -18.70
C ILE A 75 -5.23 -9.49 -17.52
N GLU A 76 -4.00 -9.03 -17.33
CA GLU A 76 -3.11 -9.39 -16.24
C GLU A 76 -3.53 -8.77 -14.88
N GLU A 77 -4.40 -7.77 -14.90
CA GLU A 77 -4.95 -7.13 -13.70
C GLU A 77 -6.41 -7.51 -13.42
N GLY A 78 -7.07 -8.14 -14.41
CA GLY A 78 -8.46 -8.57 -14.31
C GLY A 78 -9.49 -7.47 -14.61
N ASP A 79 -10.77 -7.85 -14.53
CA ASP A 79 -11.92 -7.00 -14.91
C ASP A 79 -12.61 -6.34 -13.71
N GLY A 80 -12.16 -6.60 -12.51
CA GLY A 80 -12.72 -5.97 -11.34
C GLY A 80 -12.08 -6.39 -10.03
N SER A 81 -12.42 -5.64 -8.98
CA SER A 81 -11.95 -5.93 -7.63
C SER A 81 -13.02 -5.69 -6.58
N ASN A 82 -12.95 -6.45 -5.52
CA ASN A 82 -13.73 -6.27 -4.31
C ASN A 82 -12.80 -6.33 -3.12
N ARG A 83 -12.72 -5.25 -2.34
CA ARG A 83 -11.75 -5.11 -1.26
C ARG A 83 -12.35 -4.39 -0.07
N ALA A 84 -12.13 -4.92 1.12
CA ALA A 84 -12.53 -4.30 2.38
C ALA A 84 -11.32 -4.18 3.30
N GLY A 85 -11.31 -3.19 4.17
CA GLY A 85 -10.20 -2.99 5.07
C GLY A 85 -10.46 -1.99 6.18
N ILE A 86 -9.48 -1.91 7.06
CA ILE A 86 -9.42 -0.96 8.16
C ILE A 86 -8.05 -0.26 8.12
N GLU A 87 -8.04 1.02 8.39
CA GLU A 87 -6.84 1.85 8.41
C GLU A 87 -6.89 2.78 9.63
N ALA A 88 -5.78 2.83 10.36
CA ALA A 88 -5.59 3.77 11.45
C ALA A 88 -4.43 4.70 11.11
N LYS A 89 -4.64 6.01 11.23
CA LYS A 89 -3.63 7.05 11.02
C LYS A 89 -3.55 7.93 12.24
N ALA A 90 -2.34 8.24 12.67
CA ALA A 90 -2.11 9.15 13.78
C ALA A 90 -1.04 10.18 13.41
N TYR A 91 -1.30 11.41 13.78
CA TYR A 91 -0.33 12.48 13.77
C TYR A 91 -0.38 13.21 15.11
N VAL A 92 0.74 13.27 15.81
CA VAL A 92 0.84 13.85 17.14
C VAL A 92 1.87 14.97 17.11
N LYS A 93 1.41 16.17 17.43
CA LYS A 93 2.24 17.36 17.55
C LYS A 93 2.50 17.65 19.01
N LYS A 94 3.79 17.65 19.42
CA LYS A 94 4.18 17.90 20.82
C LYS A 94 5.44 18.77 20.88
N GLY A 95 5.24 20.08 20.98
CA GLY A 95 6.34 21.03 21.05
C GLY A 95 7.28 20.96 19.84
N SER A 96 8.56 20.68 20.07
CA SER A 96 9.54 20.51 18.99
C SER A 96 9.47 19.17 18.27
N ASN A 97 8.61 18.26 18.70
CA ASN A 97 8.46 16.93 18.11
C ASN A 97 7.12 16.81 17.39
N ASP A 98 7.14 16.21 16.20
CA ASP A 98 5.98 15.69 15.52
C ASP A 98 6.22 14.20 15.24
N ILE A 99 5.23 13.37 15.57
CA ILE A 99 5.27 11.91 15.40
C ILE A 99 4.05 11.52 14.58
N TRP A 100 4.23 10.65 13.63
CA TRP A 100 3.12 10.12 12.83
C TRP A 100 3.26 8.63 12.62
N GLY A 101 2.16 7.99 12.33
CA GLY A 101 2.13 6.57 12.00
C GLY A 101 0.84 6.19 11.31
N GLU A 102 0.92 5.08 10.60
CA GLU A 102 -0.19 4.46 9.90
C GLU A 102 -0.11 2.96 10.09
N ALA A 103 -1.25 2.32 10.32
CA ALA A 103 -1.41 0.88 10.30
C ALA A 103 -2.66 0.55 9.49
N GLY A 104 -2.58 -0.39 8.57
CA GLY A 104 -3.69 -0.78 7.74
C GLY A 104 -3.68 -2.27 7.43
N TYR A 105 -4.87 -2.83 7.35
CA TYR A 105 -5.12 -4.17 6.85
C TYR A 105 -6.27 -4.12 5.87
N ASP A 106 -6.09 -4.73 4.71
CA ASP A 106 -7.17 -4.93 3.77
C ASP A 106 -7.09 -6.31 3.12
N PHE A 107 -8.23 -6.83 2.79
CA PHE A 107 -8.38 -8.10 2.10
C PHE A 107 -9.42 -7.97 0.98
N GLY A 108 -9.29 -8.85 -0.01
CA GLY A 108 -10.22 -8.84 -1.12
C GLY A 108 -9.80 -9.78 -2.23
N GLN A 109 -10.35 -9.56 -3.41
CA GLN A 109 -9.98 -10.32 -4.60
C GLN A 109 -10.01 -9.44 -5.84
N ARG A 110 -9.13 -9.76 -6.78
CA ARG A 110 -9.20 -9.34 -8.18
C ARG A 110 -9.82 -10.45 -9.01
N ARG A 111 -10.75 -10.10 -9.88
CA ARG A 111 -11.50 -11.07 -10.66
C ARG A 111 -10.93 -11.21 -12.06
N ASN A 112 -11.02 -12.44 -12.59
CA ASN A 112 -10.66 -12.76 -13.95
C ASN A 112 -9.24 -12.29 -14.35
N VAL A 113 -8.27 -12.51 -13.46
CA VAL A 113 -6.85 -12.24 -13.74
C VAL A 113 -6.33 -13.33 -14.67
N MET A 114 -5.86 -12.95 -15.86
CA MET A 114 -5.35 -13.85 -16.90
C MET A 114 -3.88 -13.56 -17.17
N LEU A 115 -3.13 -14.55 -17.64
CA LEU A 115 -1.72 -14.41 -18.04
C LEU A 115 -0.82 -13.80 -16.96
N ASN A 116 -1.22 -13.91 -15.70
CA ASN A 116 -0.46 -13.38 -14.58
C ASN A 116 -0.70 -14.22 -13.32
N GLU A 117 0.38 -14.73 -12.76
CA GLU A 117 0.42 -15.37 -11.45
C GLU A 117 1.16 -14.53 -10.40
N SER A 118 1.61 -13.33 -10.75
CA SER A 118 2.34 -12.42 -9.87
C SER A 118 1.38 -11.44 -9.17
N SER A 119 1.72 -10.97 -7.98
CA SER A 119 0.90 -10.00 -7.26
C SER A 119 1.02 -8.58 -7.84
N ASP A 120 2.23 -8.09 -8.01
CA ASP A 120 2.54 -6.71 -8.45
C ASP A 120 3.07 -6.74 -9.89
N TYR A 121 2.19 -7.09 -10.84
CA TYR A 121 2.56 -7.30 -12.24
C TYR A 121 3.41 -6.17 -12.82
N GLN A 122 3.00 -4.92 -12.66
CA GLN A 122 3.72 -3.78 -13.23
C GLN A 122 5.08 -3.53 -12.57
N THR A 123 5.22 -3.90 -11.30
CA THR A 123 6.48 -3.74 -10.56
C THR A 123 7.51 -4.79 -10.96
N VAL A 124 7.05 -6.03 -11.16
CA VAL A 124 7.95 -7.16 -11.46
C VAL A 124 8.16 -7.39 -12.94
N TYR A 125 7.27 -6.84 -13.80
CA TYR A 125 7.45 -6.97 -15.24
C TYR A 125 8.85 -6.50 -15.70
N PRO A 126 9.54 -7.23 -16.58
CA PRO A 126 9.09 -8.37 -17.37
C PRO A 126 9.30 -9.75 -16.72
N TYR A 127 9.72 -9.82 -15.46
CA TYR A 127 10.02 -11.07 -14.75
C TYR A 127 8.77 -11.62 -14.06
N VAL A 128 7.85 -12.14 -14.84
CA VAL A 128 6.54 -12.59 -14.36
C VAL A 128 6.32 -14.07 -14.64
N THR A 129 5.50 -14.70 -13.83
CA THR A 129 4.92 -16.01 -14.11
C THR A 129 3.52 -15.85 -14.64
N ALA A 130 3.13 -16.70 -15.59
CA ALA A 130 1.86 -16.63 -16.28
C ALA A 130 1.31 -18.02 -16.58
N ASP A 131 0.01 -18.17 -16.58
CA ASP A 131 -0.72 -19.34 -17.06
C ASP A 131 -1.88 -18.94 -17.98
N LEU A 132 -2.42 -19.89 -18.72
CA LEU A 132 -3.56 -19.68 -19.62
C LEU A 132 -4.92 -19.98 -18.95
N VAL A 133 -4.91 -20.46 -17.72
CA VAL A 133 -6.13 -20.81 -16.98
C VAL A 133 -6.77 -19.57 -16.38
N GLY A 134 -5.97 -18.74 -15.74
CA GLY A 134 -6.41 -17.53 -15.08
C GLY A 134 -7.32 -17.79 -13.87
N GLY A 135 -8.02 -16.77 -13.43
CA GLY A 135 -9.02 -16.84 -12.36
C GLY A 135 -8.91 -15.71 -11.34
N ASP A 136 -9.66 -15.86 -10.25
CA ASP A 136 -9.71 -14.86 -9.20
C ASP A 136 -8.48 -14.95 -8.30
N LEU A 137 -7.85 -13.81 -8.07
CA LEU A 137 -6.69 -13.68 -7.19
C LEU A 137 -7.11 -13.04 -5.86
N HIS A 138 -7.04 -13.82 -4.79
CA HIS A 138 -7.30 -13.33 -3.43
C HIS A 138 -6.08 -12.57 -2.90
N GLU A 139 -6.31 -11.47 -2.22
CA GLU A 139 -5.27 -10.58 -1.72
C GLU A 139 -5.51 -10.22 -0.25
N GLU A 140 -4.43 -10.23 0.53
CA GLU A 140 -4.38 -9.71 1.89
C GLU A 140 -3.18 -8.77 2.01
N ASN A 141 -3.43 -7.56 2.44
CA ASN A 141 -2.41 -6.51 2.48
C ASN A 141 -2.28 -5.92 3.87
N TYR A 142 -1.06 -5.88 4.37
CA TYR A 142 -0.67 -5.35 5.68
C TYR A 142 0.26 -4.17 5.49
N ARG A 143 -0.12 -3.00 5.99
CA ARG A 143 0.67 -1.77 5.89
C ARG A 143 0.97 -1.23 7.27
N PHE A 144 2.22 -0.91 7.52
CA PHE A 144 2.68 -0.23 8.71
C PHE A 144 3.68 0.84 8.32
N SER A 145 3.50 2.03 8.85
CA SER A 145 4.51 3.06 8.69
C SER A 145 4.57 3.97 9.91
N GLY A 146 5.71 4.61 10.09
CA GLY A 146 5.85 5.57 11.15
C GLY A 146 7.08 6.44 10.97
N GLY A 147 7.04 7.60 11.57
CA GLY A 147 8.14 8.52 11.52
C GLY A 147 8.08 9.58 12.61
N PHE A 148 9.16 10.29 12.72
CA PHE A 148 9.24 11.44 13.62
C PHE A 148 10.03 12.58 12.96
N ALA A 149 9.74 13.79 13.41
CA ALA A 149 10.52 14.98 13.09
C ALA A 149 10.76 15.78 14.36
N HIS A 150 11.98 16.24 14.55
CA HIS A 150 12.41 17.00 15.72
C HIS A 150 13.14 18.28 15.30
N THR A 151 12.75 19.41 15.87
CA THR A 151 13.45 20.68 15.66
C THR A 151 14.45 20.93 16.78
N LEU A 152 15.72 20.99 16.39
CA LEU A 152 16.86 21.29 17.26
C LEU A 152 16.95 22.79 17.57
N LYS A 153 17.72 23.14 18.60
CA LYS A 153 18.14 24.54 18.84
C LYS A 153 18.86 25.03 17.60
N GLY A 154 18.52 26.24 17.14
CA GLY A 154 19.11 26.82 15.91
C GLY A 154 18.28 26.61 14.65
N GLY A 155 17.06 26.00 14.76
CA GLY A 155 16.10 25.90 13.65
C GLY A 155 16.40 24.80 12.64
N VAL A 156 17.31 23.88 12.96
CA VAL A 156 17.52 22.66 12.18
C VAL A 156 16.45 21.63 12.58
N THR A 157 15.79 21.06 11.59
CA THR A 157 14.85 19.96 11.81
C THR A 157 15.43 18.68 11.24
N ILE A 158 15.43 17.62 12.02
CA ILE A 158 15.79 16.27 11.60
C ILE A 158 14.56 15.39 11.62
N GLY A 159 14.52 14.36 10.78
CA GLY A 159 13.41 13.41 10.75
C GLY A 159 13.84 12.04 10.25
N ALA A 160 13.10 11.03 10.65
CA ALA A 160 13.24 9.66 10.18
C ALA A 160 11.85 9.05 9.92
N PHE A 161 11.83 8.12 8.99
CA PHE A 161 10.63 7.39 8.58
C PHE A 161 11.00 5.93 8.30
N ALA A 162 10.11 5.02 8.64
CA ALA A 162 10.14 3.62 8.23
C ALA A 162 8.75 3.21 7.77
N GLY A 163 8.67 2.46 6.68
CA GLY A 163 7.45 1.89 6.14
C GLY A 163 7.65 0.41 5.81
N TYR A 164 6.62 -0.38 6.02
CA TYR A 164 6.58 -1.79 5.66
C TYR A 164 5.23 -2.13 5.07
N ASN A 165 5.25 -2.76 3.88
CA ASN A 165 4.08 -3.29 3.23
C ASN A 165 4.29 -4.77 2.93
N ALA A 166 3.35 -5.62 3.35
CA ALA A 166 3.34 -7.05 3.06
C ALA A 166 2.05 -7.39 2.33
N LEU A 167 2.16 -7.98 1.15
CA LEU A 167 1.03 -8.44 0.35
C LEU A 167 1.13 -9.95 0.17
N LEU A 168 0.09 -10.65 0.57
CA LEU A 168 -0.14 -12.05 0.22
C LEU A 168 -1.20 -12.09 -0.89
N ALA A 169 -0.85 -12.70 -2.02
CA ALA A 169 -1.79 -12.93 -3.11
C ALA A 169 -1.78 -14.41 -3.50
N TYR A 170 -2.95 -15.02 -3.65
CA TYR A 170 -3.07 -16.44 -3.96
C TYR A 170 -4.32 -16.76 -4.76
N ARG A 171 -4.27 -17.87 -5.49
CA ARG A 171 -5.40 -18.45 -6.22
C ARG A 171 -5.78 -19.80 -5.63
N THR A 172 -7.05 -20.15 -5.68
CA THR A 172 -7.59 -21.43 -5.17
C THR A 172 -7.78 -22.48 -6.26
N VAL A 173 -7.68 -22.10 -7.53
CA VAL A 173 -7.77 -22.97 -8.71
C VAL A 173 -6.38 -23.24 -9.26
N ASP A 174 -6.11 -24.47 -9.72
CA ASP A 174 -4.81 -24.85 -10.29
C ASP A 174 -4.57 -24.17 -11.66
N PRO A 175 -3.38 -23.66 -11.91
CA PRO A 175 -2.23 -23.58 -11.00
C PRO A 175 -2.52 -22.64 -9.84
N ARG A 176 -2.02 -22.98 -8.64
CA ARG A 176 -2.22 -22.17 -7.44
C ARG A 176 -0.99 -21.36 -7.10
N PRO A 177 -0.82 -20.18 -7.69
CA PRO A 177 0.22 -19.27 -7.29
C PRO A 177 -0.05 -18.79 -5.86
N ARG A 178 1.03 -18.68 -5.11
CA ARG A 178 1.07 -18.00 -3.83
C ARG A 178 2.22 -17.01 -3.84
N ASN A 179 1.89 -15.75 -3.84
CA ASN A 179 2.85 -14.65 -3.85
C ASN A 179 2.93 -14.05 -2.47
N LEU A 180 4.14 -13.86 -2.00
CA LEU A 180 4.43 -13.09 -0.80
C LEU A 180 5.33 -11.94 -1.19
N THR A 181 4.81 -10.72 -1.08
CA THR A 181 5.55 -9.49 -1.33
C THR A 181 5.92 -8.85 0.00
N SER A 182 7.12 -8.33 0.08
CA SER A 182 7.63 -7.55 1.20
C SER A 182 8.30 -6.31 0.65
N ASP A 183 7.78 -5.16 1.02
CA ASP A 183 8.30 -3.86 0.63
C ASP A 183 8.65 -3.05 1.88
N LEU A 184 9.91 -2.66 2.00
CA LEU A 184 10.47 -2.01 3.16
C LEU A 184 11.13 -0.70 2.73
N ASP A 185 10.66 0.40 3.29
CA ASP A 185 11.12 1.74 3.01
C ASP A 185 11.70 2.40 4.25
N PHE A 186 12.82 3.10 4.07
CA PHE A 186 13.42 3.97 5.07
C PHE A 186 13.73 5.32 4.48
N ALA A 187 13.56 6.36 5.29
CA ALA A 187 14.00 7.69 4.95
C ALA A 187 14.58 8.39 6.18
N ALA A 188 15.65 9.13 5.97
CA ALA A 188 16.19 10.06 6.95
C ALA A 188 16.36 11.42 6.28
N GLY A 189 16.05 12.50 7.00
CA GLY A 189 16.11 13.82 6.42
C GLY A 189 16.48 14.91 7.39
N MET A 190 16.95 16.01 6.82
CA MET A 190 17.29 17.23 7.53
C MET A 190 16.71 18.43 6.77
N ARG A 191 16.30 19.45 7.51
CA ARG A 191 15.90 20.75 6.98
C ARG A 191 16.58 21.84 7.79
N TRP A 192 17.14 22.79 7.09
CA TRP A 192 17.64 24.03 7.68
C TRP A 192 17.17 25.23 6.85
N ARG A 193 16.38 26.09 7.45
CA ARG A 193 15.75 27.22 6.75
C ARG A 193 14.98 26.73 5.51
N TRP A 194 15.41 27.12 4.31
CA TRP A 194 14.83 26.75 3.02
C TRP A 194 15.47 25.50 2.38
N LEU A 195 16.61 25.04 2.90
CA LEU A 195 17.32 23.88 2.38
C LEU A 195 16.88 22.61 3.08
N GLY A 196 16.55 21.58 2.30
CA GLY A 196 16.20 20.25 2.79
C GLY A 196 16.97 19.17 2.03
N VAL A 197 17.48 18.18 2.78
CA VAL A 197 18.15 16.99 2.21
C VAL A 197 17.52 15.76 2.83
N ALA A 198 17.32 14.72 2.02
CA ALA A 198 16.84 13.42 2.48
C ALA A 198 17.58 12.28 1.77
N LEU A 199 17.83 11.23 2.52
CA LEU A 199 18.28 9.94 2.02
C LEU A 199 17.11 8.97 2.13
N LYS A 200 16.91 8.16 1.09
CA LYS A 200 15.89 7.10 1.06
C LYS A 200 16.56 5.79 0.68
N ALA A 201 16.12 4.72 1.30
CA ALA A 201 16.51 3.36 0.97
C ALA A 201 15.27 2.47 1.03
N GLY A 202 15.10 1.62 0.04
CA GLY A 202 14.00 0.67 -0.02
C GLY A 202 14.50 -0.73 -0.39
N LYS A 203 13.74 -1.74 0.03
CA LYS A 203 13.98 -3.13 -0.35
C LYS A 203 12.66 -3.79 -0.67
N TYR A 204 12.48 -4.10 -1.94
CA TYR A 204 11.36 -4.88 -2.44
C TYR A 204 11.78 -6.33 -2.64
N LYS A 205 10.91 -7.27 -2.23
CA LYS A 205 11.07 -8.69 -2.49
C LYS A 205 9.72 -9.31 -2.76
N GLN A 206 9.59 -10.05 -3.85
CA GLN A 206 8.47 -10.93 -4.13
C GLN A 206 8.95 -12.37 -4.20
N THR A 207 8.23 -13.28 -3.56
CA THR A 207 8.41 -14.71 -3.66
C THR A 207 7.14 -15.30 -4.26
N ASN A 208 7.26 -15.98 -5.39
CA ASN A 208 6.17 -16.69 -6.04
C ASN A 208 6.42 -18.20 -5.89
N VAL A 209 5.40 -18.92 -5.45
CA VAL A 209 5.40 -20.39 -5.37
C VAL A 209 4.11 -20.86 -6.04
N VAL A 210 4.27 -21.67 -7.09
CA VAL A 210 3.14 -22.27 -7.82
C VAL A 210 3.03 -23.73 -7.44
N LYS A 211 1.82 -24.19 -7.10
CA LYS A 211 1.51 -25.58 -6.76
C LYS A 211 0.34 -26.10 -7.57
N PHE A 212 0.38 -27.40 -7.85
CA PHE A 212 -0.71 -28.14 -8.45
C PHE A 212 -1.23 -29.16 -7.43
N TYR A 213 -2.52 -29.23 -7.31
CA TYR A 213 -3.19 -30.17 -6.42
C TYR A 213 -4.01 -31.21 -7.20
N ASN A 214 -4.31 -30.92 -8.47
CA ASN A 214 -4.98 -31.85 -9.35
C ASN A 214 -3.93 -32.62 -10.18
N GLU A 215 -3.80 -33.94 -9.94
CA GLU A 215 -2.83 -34.79 -10.63
C GLU A 215 -3.15 -34.99 -12.12
N THR A 216 -4.42 -34.86 -12.50
CA THR A 216 -4.89 -35.06 -13.87
C THR A 216 -4.86 -33.79 -14.73
N PHE A 217 -4.83 -32.62 -14.10
CA PHE A 217 -4.80 -31.33 -14.77
C PHE A 217 -3.57 -30.53 -14.36
N GLN A 218 -2.58 -30.53 -15.23
CA GLN A 218 -1.31 -29.82 -14.99
C GLN A 218 -1.06 -28.84 -16.14
N PRO A 219 -1.64 -27.65 -16.08
CA PRO A 219 -1.42 -26.63 -17.08
C PRO A 219 0.03 -26.15 -17.08
N THR A 220 0.47 -25.62 -18.22
CA THR A 220 1.81 -25.06 -18.37
C THR A 220 1.87 -23.71 -17.70
N VAL A 221 2.94 -23.49 -16.92
CA VAL A 221 3.29 -22.18 -16.36
C VAL A 221 4.48 -21.62 -17.15
N TYR A 222 4.35 -20.41 -17.61
CA TYR A 222 5.32 -19.68 -18.40
C TYR A 222 6.09 -18.71 -17.51
N HIS A 223 7.40 -18.63 -17.69
CA HIS A 223 8.24 -17.64 -17.05
C HIS A 223 8.73 -16.64 -18.09
N ALA A 224 8.38 -15.38 -17.94
CA ALA A 224 8.99 -14.30 -18.71
C ALA A 224 10.29 -13.85 -18.04
N THR A 225 11.38 -13.82 -18.81
CA THR A 225 12.73 -13.54 -18.30
C THR A 225 13.31 -12.21 -18.79
N GLY A 226 12.49 -11.39 -19.43
CA GLY A 226 12.90 -10.11 -20.02
C GLY A 226 13.55 -10.21 -21.39
N LEU A 227 14.18 -11.33 -21.72
CA LEU A 227 14.79 -11.62 -23.03
C LEU A 227 14.04 -12.69 -23.82
N GLY A 228 12.99 -13.24 -23.24
CA GLY A 228 12.20 -14.32 -23.83
C GLY A 228 11.28 -14.94 -22.80
N THR A 229 10.66 -16.04 -23.18
CA THR A 229 9.76 -16.79 -22.34
C THR A 229 10.21 -18.23 -22.26
N ASP A 230 10.45 -18.70 -21.05
CA ASP A 230 10.61 -20.12 -20.77
C ASP A 230 9.28 -20.71 -20.30
N TYR A 231 9.10 -22.01 -20.45
CA TYR A 231 7.95 -22.71 -19.90
C TYR A 231 8.39 -23.89 -19.06
N PHE A 232 7.71 -24.09 -17.96
CA PHE A 232 7.90 -25.25 -17.10
C PHE A 232 6.61 -26.05 -17.03
N ARG A 233 6.73 -27.36 -17.19
CA ARG A 233 5.69 -28.31 -16.78
C ARG A 233 6.09 -28.83 -15.41
N PHE A 234 5.43 -28.37 -14.39
CA PHE A 234 5.60 -28.97 -13.08
C PHE A 234 4.97 -30.35 -13.11
N ARG A 235 5.77 -31.40 -13.13
CA ARG A 235 5.29 -32.71 -12.73
C ARG A 235 5.23 -32.69 -11.21
N GLY A 236 4.02 -32.84 -10.68
CA GLY A 236 3.81 -32.89 -9.24
C GLY A 236 4.72 -33.95 -8.61
N SER A 237 5.38 -33.56 -7.56
CA SER A 237 6.08 -34.44 -6.63
C SER A 237 5.33 -34.39 -5.31
#